data_efe2361db6312718a08552ce3640f312
#
_entry.id   efe2361db6312718a08552ce3640f312
#
_cell.length_a   1.000
_cell.length_b   1.000
_cell.length_c   1.000
_cell.angle_alpha   90.00
_cell.angle_beta   90.00
_cell.angle_gamma   90.00
#
_symmetry.space_group_name_H-M   'P 1'
#
loop_
_entity.id
_entity.type
_entity.pdbx_description
1 polymer ?
#
loop_
_entity_poly.entity_id
_entity_poly.type
_entity_poly.pdbx_seq_one_letter_code
_entity_poly.pdbx_strand_id
1 'polypeptide(L)'
;MGFLDKFEKGVENVAHRAMSLGGSGTVEPIEIASKLRETMDKRAASFARDRSVVPNVFHIRLAPPDIAQINTWGVDEMAMELQNIATTHAAEQGYSFVGPVEITFDADHSLPPTAIEIDSATRRGPDYGDRKSVV
;
A
#
# COMPACT_ATOMS: atom_id res chain seq x y z
N MET A 1 16.29 3.19 -8.89
CA MET A 1 15.12 3.80 -9.29
C MET A 1 13.94 2.89 -9.28
N GLY A 2 12.92 3.26 -8.64
CA GLY A 2 11.81 2.39 -8.45
C GLY A 2 10.72 2.60 -9.47
N PHE A 3 9.81 1.67 -9.49
CA PHE A 3 8.65 1.75 -10.31
C PHE A 3 7.86 3.01 -10.02
N LEU A 4 7.74 3.36 -8.78
CA LEU A 4 7.02 4.54 -8.37
C LEU A 4 7.73 5.82 -8.75
N ASP A 5 9.02 5.80 -8.87
CA ASP A 5 9.74 6.97 -9.33
C ASP A 5 9.29 7.36 -10.70
N LYS A 6 9.11 6.37 -11.55
CA LYS A 6 8.59 6.63 -12.86
C LYS A 6 7.22 7.22 -12.77
N PHE A 7 6.42 6.67 -11.90
CA PHE A 7 5.07 7.16 -11.75
C PHE A 7 5.02 8.53 -11.12
N GLU A 8 5.95 8.83 -10.27
CA GLU A 8 5.98 10.14 -9.68
C GLU A 8 6.17 11.21 -10.71
N LYS A 9 7.09 10.97 -11.63
CA LYS A 9 7.27 11.89 -12.68
C LYS A 9 6.05 11.97 -13.55
N GLY A 10 5.48 10.83 -13.83
CA GLY A 10 4.28 10.80 -14.61
C GLY A 10 3.11 11.44 -13.91
N VAL A 11 3.12 11.35 -12.60
CA VAL A 11 2.01 11.86 -11.84
C VAL A 11 1.89 13.35 -11.94
N GLU A 12 2.99 14.05 -11.96
CA GLU A 12 2.91 15.48 -12.10
C GLU A 12 2.20 15.86 -13.37
N ASN A 13 2.50 15.18 -14.46
CA ASN A 13 1.83 15.44 -15.69
C ASN A 13 0.43 14.90 -15.69
N VAL A 14 0.28 13.75 -15.11
CA VAL A 14 -1.01 13.10 -15.10
C VAL A 14 -1.99 13.86 -14.25
N ALA A 15 -1.52 14.46 -13.18
CA ALA A 15 -2.42 15.21 -12.34
C ALA A 15 -3.10 16.30 -13.12
N HIS A 16 -2.35 16.99 -13.96
CA HIS A 16 -2.94 17.99 -14.78
C HIS A 16 -3.94 17.39 -15.73
N ARG A 17 -3.58 16.30 -16.35
CA ARG A 17 -4.47 15.69 -17.30
C ARG A 17 -5.69 15.09 -16.65
N ALA A 18 -5.49 14.52 -15.49
CA ALA A 18 -6.61 13.90 -14.81
C ALA A 18 -7.65 14.92 -14.46
N MET A 19 -7.20 16.09 -14.07
CA MET A 19 -8.14 17.12 -13.76
C MET A 19 -8.86 17.56 -14.98
N SER A 20 -8.16 17.68 -16.08
CA SER A 20 -8.83 18.11 -17.28
C SER A 20 -9.71 17.02 -17.85
N LEU A 21 -9.34 15.79 -17.68
CA LEU A 21 -10.15 14.72 -18.21
C LEU A 21 -11.33 14.39 -17.35
N GLY A 22 -11.38 14.94 -16.20
CA GLY A 22 -12.52 14.72 -15.36
C GLY A 22 -12.65 13.30 -14.88
N GLY A 23 -11.59 12.74 -14.48
CA GLY A 23 -11.69 11.44 -13.88
C GLY A 23 -11.83 10.35 -14.90
N SER A 24 -10.77 9.98 -15.46
CA SER A 24 -10.78 8.94 -16.44
C SER A 24 -11.27 7.64 -15.88
N GLY A 25 -11.39 7.53 -14.60
CA GLY A 25 -11.97 6.34 -14.05
C GLY A 25 -11.01 5.30 -13.55
N THR A 26 -9.74 5.60 -13.46
CA THR A 26 -8.82 4.64 -12.87
C THR A 26 -8.05 5.28 -11.74
N VAL A 27 -7.67 4.45 -10.80
CA VAL A 27 -6.95 4.91 -9.63
C VAL A 27 -5.51 5.22 -10.01
N GLU A 28 -4.92 6.16 -9.29
CA GLU A 28 -3.53 6.54 -9.53
C GLU A 28 -2.63 5.87 -8.50
N PRO A 29 -1.42 5.50 -8.89
CA PRO A 29 -0.52 4.88 -7.92
C PRO A 29 -0.24 5.74 -6.71
N ILE A 30 -0.16 7.05 -6.89
CA ILE A 30 0.11 7.92 -5.76
C ILE A 30 -1.05 7.95 -4.79
N GLU A 31 -2.25 7.73 -5.27
CA GLU A 31 -3.41 7.67 -4.40
C GLU A 31 -3.36 6.43 -3.54
N ILE A 32 -2.94 5.32 -4.13
CA ILE A 32 -2.80 4.09 -3.37
C ILE A 32 -1.73 4.26 -2.30
N ALA A 33 -0.62 4.88 -2.67
CA ALA A 33 0.46 5.11 -1.73
C ALA A 33 0.02 6.01 -0.58
N SER A 34 -0.74 7.05 -0.88
CA SER A 34 -1.24 7.94 0.16
C SER A 34 -2.18 7.23 1.10
N LYS A 35 -3.05 6.40 0.54
CA LYS A 35 -4.00 5.66 1.36
C LYS A 35 -3.28 4.66 2.24
N LEU A 36 -2.21 4.07 1.73
CA LEU A 36 -1.42 3.13 2.51
C LEU A 36 -0.79 3.83 3.71
N ARG A 37 -0.17 4.98 3.48
CA ARG A 37 0.44 5.72 4.57
C ARG A 37 -0.61 6.16 5.58
N GLU A 38 -1.77 6.57 5.09
CA GLU A 38 -2.85 6.98 5.97
C GLU A 38 -3.31 5.81 6.83
N THR A 39 -3.41 4.63 6.23
CA THR A 39 -3.82 3.44 6.97
C THR A 39 -2.81 3.11 8.05
N MET A 40 -1.52 3.23 7.75
CA MET A 40 -0.51 2.99 8.76
C MET A 40 -0.64 3.95 9.90
N ASP A 41 -0.82 5.23 9.59
CA ASP A 41 -0.94 6.24 10.64
C ASP A 41 -2.16 6.02 11.52
N LYS A 42 -3.26 5.63 10.92
CA LYS A 42 -4.47 5.42 11.68
C LYS A 42 -4.41 4.18 12.56
N ARG A 43 -3.62 3.20 12.14
CA ARG A 43 -3.56 1.95 12.86
C ARG A 43 -2.34 1.81 13.75
N ALA A 44 -1.53 2.85 13.84
CA ALA A 44 -0.34 2.77 14.67
C ALA A 44 -0.75 2.65 16.13
N ALA A 45 -0.15 1.71 16.83
CA ALA A 45 -0.46 1.46 18.22
C ALA A 45 0.81 1.60 19.03
N SER A 46 0.71 2.37 20.11
CA SER A 46 1.86 2.57 20.99
C SER A 46 2.05 1.38 21.88
N PHE A 47 3.21 0.79 21.81
CA PHE A 47 3.52 -0.33 22.68
C PHE A 47 4.38 0.11 23.82
N ALA A 48 5.37 0.93 23.54
CA ALA A 48 6.25 1.39 24.54
C ALA A 48 6.37 2.87 24.36
N ARG A 49 7.09 3.52 25.24
CA ARG A 49 7.21 4.92 25.24
C ARG A 49 7.54 5.48 23.90
N ASP A 50 8.52 4.97 23.24
CA ASP A 50 8.93 5.51 21.97
C ASP A 50 8.85 4.49 20.87
N ARG A 51 7.87 3.60 20.94
CA ARG A 51 7.73 2.59 19.97
C ARG A 51 6.28 2.45 19.56
N SER A 52 6.02 2.59 18.31
CA SER A 52 4.68 2.35 17.76
C SER A 52 4.76 1.21 16.77
N VAL A 53 3.83 0.30 16.87
CA VAL A 53 3.78 -0.85 15.97
C VAL A 53 2.64 -0.61 15.00
N VAL A 54 2.91 -0.81 13.71
CA VAL A 54 1.91 -0.64 12.68
C VAL A 54 1.67 -1.97 12.01
N PRO A 55 0.52 -2.11 11.34
CA PRO A 55 0.24 -3.34 10.61
C PRO A 55 1.29 -3.59 9.54
N ASN A 56 1.53 -4.84 9.26
CA ASN A 56 2.48 -5.21 8.22
C ASN A 56 1.85 -5.99 7.08
N VAL A 57 0.55 -6.27 7.17
CA VAL A 57 -0.15 -6.97 6.10
C VAL A 57 -1.25 -6.03 5.61
N PHE A 58 -1.24 -5.76 4.31
CA PHE A 58 -2.20 -4.84 3.72
C PHE A 58 -2.87 -5.52 2.54
N HIS A 59 -4.17 -5.54 2.58
CA HIS A 59 -4.97 -6.11 1.50
C HIS A 59 -5.70 -4.96 0.83
N ILE A 60 -5.33 -4.66 -0.38
CA ILE A 60 -5.86 -3.50 -1.09
C ILE A 60 -6.97 -3.94 -2.00
N ARG A 61 -8.16 -3.41 -1.79
CA ARG A 61 -9.31 -3.73 -2.61
C ARG A 61 -9.63 -2.55 -3.50
N LEU A 62 -9.82 -2.83 -4.77
CA LEU A 62 -10.09 -1.80 -5.76
C LEU A 62 -11.21 -2.27 -6.66
N ALA A 63 -11.83 -1.33 -7.35
CA ALA A 63 -12.85 -1.69 -8.34
C ALA A 63 -12.19 -2.51 -9.45
N PRO A 64 -12.96 -3.39 -10.11
CA PRO A 64 -12.38 -4.24 -11.14
C PRO A 64 -11.62 -3.50 -12.24
N PRO A 65 -12.09 -2.36 -12.76
CA PRO A 65 -11.28 -1.67 -13.77
C PRO A 65 -9.95 -1.20 -13.23
N ASP A 66 -9.91 -0.85 -11.94
CA ASP A 66 -8.66 -0.40 -11.35
C ASP A 66 -7.71 -1.55 -11.17
N ILE A 67 -8.23 -2.72 -10.82
CA ILE A 67 -7.39 -3.92 -10.74
C ILE A 67 -6.83 -4.26 -12.12
N ALA A 68 -7.62 -4.10 -13.15
CA ALA A 68 -7.14 -4.34 -14.50
C ALA A 68 -5.98 -3.40 -14.82
N GLN A 69 -6.06 -2.18 -14.36
CA GLN A 69 -4.99 -1.23 -14.57
C GLN A 69 -3.74 -1.63 -13.81
N ILE A 70 -3.90 -2.11 -12.59
CA ILE A 70 -2.77 -2.60 -11.80
C ILE A 70 -2.10 -3.77 -12.52
N ASN A 71 -2.90 -4.65 -13.09
CA ASN A 71 -2.35 -5.77 -13.83
C ASN A 71 -1.54 -5.31 -15.03
N THR A 72 -1.98 -4.25 -15.68
CA THR A 72 -1.25 -3.69 -16.80
C THR A 72 0.08 -3.12 -16.35
N TRP A 73 0.11 -2.48 -15.20
CA TRP A 73 1.34 -1.91 -14.67
C TRP A 73 2.27 -2.98 -14.11
N GLY A 74 1.73 -4.09 -13.63
CA GLY A 74 2.52 -5.15 -13.01
C GLY A 74 2.21 -5.23 -11.54
N VAL A 75 1.49 -6.28 -11.14
CA VAL A 75 1.06 -6.43 -9.75
C VAL A 75 2.26 -6.56 -8.83
N ASP A 76 3.22 -7.39 -9.22
CA ASP A 76 4.36 -7.62 -8.34
C ASP A 76 5.19 -6.38 -8.17
N GLU A 77 5.36 -5.64 -9.24
CA GLU A 77 6.15 -4.42 -9.17
C GLU A 77 5.46 -3.37 -8.34
N MET A 78 4.15 -3.26 -8.48
CA MET A 78 3.40 -2.32 -7.67
C MET A 78 3.48 -2.69 -6.20
N ALA A 79 3.35 -3.98 -5.90
CA ALA A 79 3.43 -4.45 -4.53
C ALA A 79 4.79 -4.13 -3.92
N MET A 80 5.84 -4.34 -4.69
CA MET A 80 7.19 -4.05 -4.21
C MET A 80 7.37 -2.58 -3.91
N GLU A 81 6.88 -1.72 -4.77
CA GLU A 81 7.01 -0.30 -4.54
C GLU A 81 6.22 0.14 -3.33
N LEU A 82 5.04 -0.43 -3.15
CA LEU A 82 4.25 -0.10 -1.97
C LEU A 82 4.91 -0.61 -0.70
N GLN A 83 5.58 -1.76 -0.77
CA GLN A 83 6.35 -2.24 0.37
C GLN A 83 7.46 -1.24 0.72
N ASN A 84 8.13 -0.71 -0.29
CA ASN A 84 9.16 0.28 -0.06
C ASN A 84 8.59 1.54 0.55
N ILE A 85 7.43 1.96 0.09
CA ILE A 85 6.78 3.14 0.63
C ILE A 85 6.43 2.93 2.09
N ALA A 86 5.88 1.76 2.41
CA ALA A 86 5.53 1.46 3.79
C ALA A 86 6.76 1.45 4.67
N THR A 87 7.83 0.84 4.21
CA THR A 87 9.06 0.77 4.98
C THR A 87 9.65 2.15 5.19
N THR A 88 9.65 2.97 4.16
CA THR A 88 10.19 4.32 4.27
C THR A 88 9.34 5.17 5.22
N HIS A 89 8.03 5.06 5.09
CA HIS A 89 7.14 5.83 5.95
C HIS A 89 7.31 5.41 7.41
N ALA A 90 7.46 4.10 7.64
CA ALA A 90 7.67 3.61 9.00
C ALA A 90 8.97 4.17 9.57
N ALA A 91 10.01 4.19 8.77
CA ALA A 91 11.29 4.72 9.25
C ALA A 91 11.16 6.19 9.58
N GLU A 92 10.44 6.93 8.75
CA GLU A 92 10.28 8.36 8.97
C GLU A 92 9.47 8.66 10.23
N GLN A 93 8.48 7.84 10.50
CA GLN A 93 7.59 8.08 11.63
C GLN A 93 8.00 7.35 12.90
N GLY A 94 9.04 6.54 12.84
CA GLY A 94 9.45 5.76 14.00
C GLY A 94 8.57 4.57 14.28
N TYR A 95 7.94 4.05 13.25
CA TYR A 95 7.09 2.87 13.42
C TYR A 95 7.90 1.59 13.31
N SER A 96 7.40 0.53 13.92
CA SER A 96 8.03 -0.79 13.84
C SER A 96 7.05 -1.80 13.28
N PHE A 97 7.59 -2.76 12.56
CA PHE A 97 6.81 -3.88 12.07
C PHE A 97 7.19 -5.14 12.85
N VAL A 98 6.24 -6.03 13.05
CA VAL A 98 6.54 -7.29 13.70
C VAL A 98 6.85 -8.40 12.70
N GLY A 99 6.75 -8.11 11.44
CA GLY A 99 7.07 -9.08 10.40
C GLY A 99 7.23 -8.37 9.08
N PRO A 100 7.46 -9.12 8.02
CA PRO A 100 7.66 -8.49 6.71
C PRO A 100 6.38 -7.85 6.22
N VAL A 101 6.53 -6.81 5.43
CA VAL A 101 5.40 -6.11 4.85
C VAL A 101 4.86 -6.91 3.68
N GLU A 102 3.57 -7.17 3.69
CA GLU A 102 2.91 -7.93 2.63
C GLU A 102 1.82 -7.08 2.02
N ILE A 103 1.81 -6.99 0.72
CA ILE A 103 0.82 -6.19 0.00
C ILE A 103 0.13 -7.11 -1.00
N THR A 104 -1.19 -7.14 -0.95
CA THR A 104 -1.95 -7.91 -1.93
C THR A 104 -3.06 -7.04 -2.48
N PHE A 105 -3.51 -7.38 -3.68
CA PHE A 105 -4.55 -6.64 -4.37
C PHE A 105 -5.70 -7.57 -4.71
N ASP A 106 -6.91 -7.04 -4.65
CA ASP A 106 -8.08 -7.82 -5.00
C ASP A 106 -9.15 -6.93 -5.60
N ALA A 107 -9.93 -7.48 -6.49
CA ALA A 107 -11.03 -6.75 -7.08
C ALA A 107 -12.22 -6.82 -6.15
N ASP A 108 -12.91 -5.70 -5.98
CA ASP A 108 -14.10 -5.64 -5.15
C ASP A 108 -15.20 -5.00 -5.97
N HIS A 109 -16.18 -5.79 -6.37
CA HIS A 109 -17.23 -5.32 -7.24
C HIS A 109 -18.16 -4.32 -6.58
N SER A 110 -18.09 -4.21 -5.29
CA SER A 110 -18.93 -3.25 -4.57
C SER A 110 -18.32 -1.86 -4.57
N LEU A 111 -17.08 -1.72 -5.01
CA LEU A 111 -16.42 -0.42 -5.00
C LEU A 111 -16.59 0.29 -6.32
N PRO A 112 -16.88 1.60 -6.27
CA PRO A 112 -16.90 2.38 -7.51
C PRO A 112 -15.48 2.63 -8.00
N PRO A 113 -15.32 2.99 -9.27
CA PRO A 113 -13.99 3.28 -9.79
C PRO A 113 -13.27 4.33 -8.95
N THR A 114 -12.01 4.18 -8.83
CA THR A 114 -11.07 5.00 -8.07
C THR A 114 -11.21 4.90 -6.56
N ALA A 115 -12.16 4.13 -6.05
CA ALA A 115 -12.25 3.91 -4.61
C ALA A 115 -11.14 2.95 -4.18
N ILE A 116 -10.57 3.20 -3.02
CA ILE A 116 -9.50 2.39 -2.48
C ILE A 116 -9.87 2.01 -1.06
N GLU A 117 -9.89 0.70 -0.80
CA GLU A 117 -10.11 0.20 0.55
C GLU A 117 -8.92 -0.66 0.93
N ILE A 118 -8.34 -0.39 2.06
CA ILE A 118 -7.19 -1.15 2.52
C ILE A 118 -7.51 -1.78 3.85
N ASP A 119 -7.52 -3.10 3.86
CA ASP A 119 -7.65 -3.85 5.11
C ASP A 119 -6.25 -4.14 5.61
N SER A 120 -6.04 -3.98 6.89
CA SER A 120 -4.71 -4.16 7.45
C SER A 120 -4.76 -5.14 8.58
N ALA A 121 -3.63 -5.79 8.81
CA ALA A 121 -3.49 -6.74 9.89
C ALA A 121 -2.05 -6.75 10.35
N THR A 122 -1.87 -7.12 11.61
CA THR A 122 -0.54 -7.25 12.17
C THR A 122 -0.28 -8.73 12.33
N ARG A 123 0.75 -9.22 11.65
CA ARG A 123 1.03 -10.64 11.68
C ARG A 123 2.53 -10.84 11.87
N ARG A 124 2.87 -11.68 12.83
CA ARG A 124 4.26 -11.95 13.08
C ARG A 124 4.85 -12.66 11.89
N GLY A 125 6.08 -12.30 11.57
CA GLY A 125 6.73 -12.88 10.44
C GLY A 125 7.23 -14.28 10.75
N PRO A 126 7.69 -14.97 9.73
CA PRO A 126 8.20 -16.31 9.91
C PRO A 126 9.35 -16.36 10.89
N ASP A 127 10.10 -15.28 11.00
CA ASP A 127 11.21 -15.27 11.93
C ASP A 127 10.75 -15.44 13.33
N TYR A 128 9.59 -14.94 13.66
CA TYR A 128 9.09 -15.09 14.99
C TYR A 128 8.32 -16.36 15.18
N GLY A 129 7.38 -16.61 14.29
CA GLY A 129 6.49 -17.71 14.47
C GLY A 129 7.06 -19.01 14.01
N ASP A 130 7.77 -18.93 12.94
CA ASP A 130 8.27 -20.09 12.32
C ASP A 130 9.21 -20.85 13.14
N ARG A 131 10.06 -20.17 13.80
CA ARG A 131 10.98 -20.83 14.64
C ARG A 131 10.30 -21.70 15.62
N LYS A 132 9.23 -21.21 16.15
CA LYS A 132 8.51 -22.00 17.10
C LYS A 132 7.73 -23.07 16.46
N SER A 133 7.18 -22.81 15.34
CA SER A 133 6.36 -23.84 14.76
C SER A 133 7.17 -24.85 14.04
N VAL A 134 8.29 -24.48 13.58
CA VAL A 134 9.10 -25.41 12.87
C VAL A 134 9.79 -26.36 13.78
N VAL A 135 10.11 -25.91 14.91
CA VAL A 135 10.81 -26.77 15.84
C VAL A 135 9.89 -27.78 16.44
#